data_d7e58a2e48d0e726106ae072cc09ec43
#
_entry.id   d7e58a2e48d0e726106ae072cc09ec43
#
_cell.length_a   1.000
_cell.length_b   1.000
_cell.length_c   1.000
_cell.angle_alpha   90.00
_cell.angle_beta   90.00
_cell.angle_gamma   90.00
#
_symmetry.space_group_name_H-M   'P 1'
#
loop_
_entity.id
_entity.type
_entity.pdbx_description
1 polymer ?
#
loop_
_entity_poly.entity_id
_entity_poly.type
_entity_poly.pdbx_seq_one_letter_code
_entity_poly.pdbx_strand_id
1 'polypeptide(L)'
;MRTICLYFEIHQIIHLKRYRFFDIGTDHYYYDDYANETGMNEVAERSYIPALSTLIEMVKNSGGTFKVALSISGVALEQLEIHAPAVIDLLHQLNDTGCCEFLCEPYSHGLSSLANEDCFREEVLRQRCLLYTSDAADD
;
A
#
# COMPACT_ATOMS: atom_id res chain seq x y z
N MET A 1 19.55 25.56 9.85
CA MET A 1 18.29 25.26 9.14
C MET A 1 17.70 23.98 9.73
N ARG A 2 16.42 23.97 10.09
CA ARG A 2 15.76 22.75 10.60
C ARG A 2 14.89 22.20 9.48
N THR A 3 14.97 20.90 9.23
CA THR A 3 14.19 20.21 8.18
C THR A 3 13.26 19.22 8.88
N ILE A 4 12.00 19.19 8.48
CA ILE A 4 11.01 18.20 8.89
C ILE A 4 10.79 17.28 7.70
N CYS A 5 11.00 15.98 7.89
CA CYS A 5 10.71 14.96 6.91
C CYS A 5 9.41 14.26 7.29
N LEU A 6 8.42 14.27 6.40
CA LEU A 6 7.16 13.56 6.60
C LEU A 6 7.19 12.25 5.82
N TYR A 7 6.95 11.17 6.54
CA TYR A 7 6.85 9.83 6.00
C TYR A 7 5.54 9.20 6.43
N PHE A 8 4.83 8.59 5.49
CA PHE A 8 3.60 7.86 5.73
C PHE A 8 3.73 6.44 5.20
N GLU A 9 3.11 5.51 5.89
CA GLU A 9 3.10 4.10 5.54
C GLU A 9 1.65 3.64 5.36
N ILE A 10 1.40 2.95 4.24
CA ILE A 10 0.10 2.36 3.91
C ILE A 10 0.24 0.84 3.97
N HIS A 11 -0.42 0.26 4.94
CA HIS A 11 -0.50 -1.19 5.07
C HIS A 11 -1.90 -1.61 5.53
N GLN A 12 -2.39 -2.71 4.98
CA GLN A 12 -3.63 -3.35 5.39
C GLN A 12 -3.45 -4.86 5.37
N ILE A 13 -3.80 -5.50 6.47
CA ILE A 13 -3.71 -6.95 6.60
C ILE A 13 -4.75 -7.66 5.74
N ILE A 14 -4.43 -8.88 5.29
CA ILE A 14 -5.42 -9.78 4.68
C ILE A 14 -6.07 -10.61 5.78
N HIS A 15 -7.38 -10.56 5.86
CA HIS A 15 -8.17 -11.38 6.78
C HIS A 15 -8.34 -12.79 6.23
N LEU A 16 -8.03 -13.77 7.08
CA LEU A 16 -8.30 -15.17 6.79
C LEU A 16 -9.63 -15.57 7.41
N LYS A 17 -10.40 -16.38 6.68
CA LYS A 17 -11.64 -16.93 7.23
C LYS A 17 -11.36 -17.93 8.35
N ARG A 18 -12.34 -18.10 9.23
CA ARG A 18 -12.23 -19.06 10.32
C ARG A 18 -12.31 -20.49 9.76
N TYR A 19 -11.18 -21.21 9.82
CA TYR A 19 -11.05 -22.57 9.39
C TYR A 19 -11.38 -23.55 10.54
N ARG A 20 -12.17 -24.58 10.25
CA ARG A 20 -12.51 -25.65 11.18
C ARG A 20 -11.79 -26.94 10.78
N PHE A 21 -11.67 -27.86 11.72
CA PHE A 21 -11.04 -29.15 11.45
C PHE A 21 -11.64 -29.89 10.24
N PHE A 22 -12.96 -29.82 10.06
CA PHE A 22 -13.66 -30.48 8.95
C PHE A 22 -13.49 -29.77 7.58
N ASP A 23 -12.95 -28.59 7.56
CA ASP A 23 -12.67 -27.84 6.33
C ASP A 23 -11.32 -28.23 5.71
N ILE A 24 -10.48 -28.93 6.49
CA ILE A 24 -9.14 -29.38 6.05
C ILE A 24 -9.29 -30.38 4.91
N GLY A 25 -8.68 -30.04 3.76
CA GLY A 25 -8.68 -30.89 2.56
C GLY A 25 -9.95 -30.82 1.69
N THR A 26 -10.96 -30.04 2.10
CA THR A 26 -12.20 -29.85 1.33
C THR A 26 -12.35 -28.45 0.74
N ASP A 27 -11.79 -27.44 1.39
CA ASP A 27 -11.77 -26.06 0.94
C ASP A 27 -10.34 -25.52 1.00
N HIS A 28 -9.85 -24.99 -0.12
CA HIS A 28 -8.50 -24.42 -0.26
C HIS A 28 -8.51 -22.90 -0.39
N TYR A 29 -9.69 -22.29 -0.26
CA TYR A 29 -9.82 -20.84 -0.26
C TYR A 29 -9.81 -20.30 1.16
N TYR A 30 -8.72 -19.66 1.56
CA TYR A 30 -8.44 -19.29 2.95
C TYR A 30 -8.84 -17.87 3.34
N TYR A 31 -9.22 -17.03 2.37
CA TYR A 31 -9.44 -15.61 2.58
C TYR A 31 -10.90 -15.29 2.94
N ASP A 32 -11.08 -14.29 3.80
CA ASP A 32 -12.38 -13.70 4.13
C ASP A 32 -12.61 -12.46 3.26
N ASP A 33 -13.17 -12.68 2.07
CA ASP A 33 -13.38 -11.61 1.08
C ASP A 33 -14.26 -10.50 1.62
N TYR A 34 -15.30 -10.85 2.37
CA TYR A 34 -16.20 -9.86 2.93
C TYR A 34 -15.51 -8.96 3.95
N ALA A 35 -14.72 -9.53 4.84
CA ALA A 35 -13.95 -8.76 5.83
C ALA A 35 -12.87 -7.91 5.16
N ASN A 36 -12.20 -8.44 4.12
CA ASN A 36 -11.18 -7.71 3.36
C ASN A 36 -11.78 -6.52 2.59
N GLU A 37 -12.87 -6.76 1.86
CA GLU A 37 -13.58 -5.70 1.12
C GLU A 37 -14.11 -4.61 2.05
N THR A 38 -14.84 -5.02 3.10
CA THR A 38 -15.43 -4.07 4.04
C THR A 38 -14.37 -3.25 4.77
N GLY A 39 -13.31 -3.92 5.27
CA GLY A 39 -12.22 -3.26 5.98
C GLY A 39 -11.44 -2.30 5.09
N MET A 40 -11.14 -2.69 3.84
CA MET A 40 -10.44 -1.84 2.90
C MET A 40 -11.28 -0.62 2.51
N ASN A 41 -12.56 -0.79 2.20
CA ASN A 41 -13.45 0.32 1.85
C ASN A 41 -13.60 1.31 3.01
N GLU A 42 -13.77 0.81 4.24
CA GLU A 42 -13.88 1.66 5.41
C GLU A 42 -12.61 2.49 5.65
N VAL A 43 -11.44 1.89 5.57
CA VAL A 43 -10.16 2.58 5.75
C VAL A 43 -9.89 3.54 4.59
N ALA A 44 -10.21 3.17 3.35
CA ALA A 44 -10.07 4.03 2.19
C ALA A 44 -10.90 5.31 2.34
N GLU A 45 -12.17 5.19 2.71
CA GLU A 45 -13.07 6.35 2.87
C GLU A 45 -12.70 7.23 4.06
N ARG A 46 -12.35 6.64 5.19
CA ARG A 46 -12.07 7.39 6.43
C ARG A 46 -10.67 7.95 6.53
N SER A 47 -9.70 7.33 5.87
CA SER A 47 -8.29 7.66 6.05
C SER A 47 -7.57 7.93 4.74
N TYR A 48 -7.47 6.97 3.83
CA TYR A 48 -6.58 7.09 2.69
C TYR A 48 -7.00 8.19 1.71
N ILE A 49 -8.27 8.24 1.31
CA ILE A 49 -8.79 9.25 0.38
C ILE A 49 -8.64 10.67 0.95
N PRO A 50 -9.09 10.95 2.19
CA PRO A 50 -8.90 12.29 2.77
C PRO A 50 -7.44 12.67 2.95
N ALA A 51 -6.60 11.75 3.41
CA ALA A 51 -5.18 12.01 3.64
C ALA A 51 -4.43 12.31 2.33
N LEU A 52 -4.59 11.46 1.31
CA LEU A 52 -3.94 11.66 0.02
C LEU A 52 -4.44 12.92 -0.69
N SER A 53 -5.73 13.21 -0.63
CA SER A 53 -6.31 14.45 -1.17
C SER A 53 -5.70 15.67 -0.50
N THR A 54 -5.54 15.65 0.82
CA THR A 54 -4.90 16.73 1.59
C THR A 54 -3.43 16.89 1.18
N LEU A 55 -2.68 15.79 1.03
CA LEU A 55 -1.28 15.84 0.60
C LEU A 55 -1.13 16.43 -0.79
N ILE A 56 -1.98 16.04 -1.74
CA ILE A 56 -2.00 16.60 -3.10
C ILE A 56 -2.29 18.11 -3.06
N GLU A 57 -3.25 18.54 -2.25
CA GLU A 57 -3.57 19.95 -2.08
C GLU A 57 -2.37 20.72 -1.48
N MET A 58 -1.72 20.18 -0.46
CA MET A 58 -0.54 20.80 0.16
C MET A 58 0.61 20.94 -0.84
N VAL A 59 0.87 19.92 -1.66
CA VAL A 59 1.87 19.98 -2.73
C VAL A 59 1.54 21.11 -3.72
N LYS A 60 0.29 21.16 -4.20
CA LYS A 60 -0.17 22.19 -5.15
C LYS A 60 -0.05 23.60 -4.56
N ASN A 61 -0.50 23.79 -3.33
CA ASN A 61 -0.49 25.09 -2.66
C ASN A 61 0.92 25.57 -2.31
N SER A 62 1.88 24.66 -2.13
CA SER A 62 3.26 24.99 -1.83
C SER A 62 4.10 25.33 -3.08
N GLY A 63 3.55 25.20 -4.28
CA GLY A 63 4.29 25.37 -5.53
C GLY A 63 5.43 24.35 -5.68
N GLY A 64 5.29 23.16 -5.13
CA GLY A 64 6.26 22.07 -5.23
C GLY A 64 7.40 22.14 -4.20
N THR A 65 7.32 23.01 -3.21
CA THR A 65 8.33 23.06 -2.12
C THR A 65 8.03 22.04 -1.01
N PHE A 66 6.79 21.66 -0.83
CA PHE A 66 6.38 20.57 0.08
C PHE A 66 6.63 19.23 -0.60
N LYS A 67 7.36 18.36 0.10
CA LYS A 67 7.64 16.99 -0.36
C LYS A 67 7.28 16.00 0.73
N VAL A 68 6.91 14.80 0.32
CA VAL A 68 6.47 13.72 1.19
C VAL A 68 7.07 12.39 0.75
N ALA A 69 7.31 11.50 1.68
CA ALA A 69 7.68 10.12 1.41
C ALA A 69 6.54 9.18 1.81
N LEU A 70 6.28 8.19 0.97
CA LEU A 70 5.26 7.15 1.18
C LEU A 70 5.88 5.77 1.02
N SER A 71 5.46 4.80 1.81
CA SER A 71 5.62 3.39 1.47
C SER A 71 4.27 2.70 1.46
N ILE A 72 4.16 1.67 0.63
CA ILE A 72 2.94 0.88 0.47
C ILE A 72 3.35 -0.58 0.37
N SER A 73 2.87 -1.42 1.28
CA SER A 73 3.13 -2.85 1.19
C SER A 73 2.48 -3.46 -0.06
N GLY A 74 3.11 -4.48 -0.63
CA GLY A 74 2.56 -5.17 -1.79
C GLY A 74 1.16 -5.73 -1.53
N VAL A 75 0.97 -6.28 -0.32
CA VAL A 75 -0.33 -6.79 0.13
C VAL A 75 -1.40 -5.70 0.18
N ALA A 76 -1.06 -4.50 0.65
CA ALA A 76 -2.00 -3.38 0.66
C ALA A 76 -2.30 -2.88 -0.76
N LEU A 77 -1.29 -2.82 -1.63
CA LEU A 77 -1.46 -2.39 -3.01
C LEU A 77 -2.41 -3.32 -3.78
N GLU A 78 -2.23 -4.66 -3.69
CA GLU A 78 -3.14 -5.63 -4.30
C GLU A 78 -4.58 -5.49 -3.80
N GLN A 79 -4.78 -5.26 -2.50
CA GLN A 79 -6.12 -5.04 -1.95
C GLN A 79 -6.74 -3.71 -2.41
N LEU A 80 -5.94 -2.66 -2.53
CA LEU A 80 -6.39 -1.36 -3.04
C LEU A 80 -6.83 -1.45 -4.50
N GLU A 81 -6.10 -2.17 -5.34
CA GLU A 81 -6.47 -2.41 -6.75
C GLU A 81 -7.82 -3.11 -6.87
N ILE A 82 -8.10 -4.08 -5.99
CA ILE A 82 -9.34 -4.87 -6.04
C ILE A 82 -10.53 -4.11 -5.43
N HIS A 83 -10.34 -3.49 -4.27
CA HIS A 83 -11.45 -3.00 -3.43
C HIS A 83 -11.59 -1.48 -3.40
N ALA A 84 -10.51 -0.73 -3.64
CA ALA A 84 -10.51 0.73 -3.52
C ALA A 84 -9.66 1.41 -4.61
N PRO A 85 -9.96 1.21 -5.91
CA PRO A 85 -9.15 1.75 -7.01
C PRO A 85 -9.05 3.28 -6.99
N ALA A 86 -9.99 3.99 -6.41
CA ALA A 86 -9.91 5.44 -6.24
C ALA A 86 -8.69 5.90 -5.41
N VAL A 87 -8.17 5.05 -4.50
CA VAL A 87 -6.94 5.33 -3.76
C VAL A 87 -5.73 5.22 -4.69
N ILE A 88 -5.73 4.25 -5.60
CA ILE A 88 -4.67 4.09 -6.60
C ILE A 88 -4.61 5.32 -7.51
N ASP A 89 -5.76 5.83 -7.98
CA ASP A 89 -5.82 7.06 -8.78
C ASP A 89 -5.22 8.26 -8.05
N LEU A 90 -5.46 8.38 -6.74
CA LEU A 90 -4.87 9.45 -5.92
C LEU A 90 -3.35 9.27 -5.75
N LEU A 91 -2.88 8.04 -5.62
CA LEU A 91 -1.44 7.74 -5.56
C LEU A 91 -0.74 8.12 -6.86
N HIS A 92 -1.33 7.80 -8.02
CA HIS A 92 -0.83 8.25 -9.32
C HIS A 92 -0.80 9.78 -9.42
N GLN A 93 -1.89 10.46 -9.04
CA GLN A 93 -1.92 11.93 -9.04
C GLN A 93 -0.84 12.53 -8.14
N LEU A 94 -0.56 11.93 -6.99
CA LEU A 94 0.50 12.38 -6.08
C LEU A 94 1.90 12.13 -6.69
N ASN A 95 2.10 10.97 -7.34
CA ASN A 95 3.33 10.64 -8.06
C ASN A 95 3.62 11.65 -9.18
N ASP A 96 2.61 11.97 -9.98
CA ASP A 96 2.70 12.91 -11.11
C ASP A 96 3.14 14.32 -10.69
N THR A 97 2.94 14.68 -9.43
CA THR A 97 3.44 15.98 -8.92
C THR A 97 4.96 16.05 -8.85
N GLY A 98 5.66 14.92 -8.87
CA GLY A 98 7.11 14.83 -8.64
C GLY A 98 7.57 15.25 -7.23
N CYS A 99 6.64 15.39 -6.29
CA CYS A 99 6.88 15.80 -4.91
C CYS A 99 6.68 14.67 -3.89
N CYS A 100 6.40 13.45 -4.35
CA CYS A 100 6.30 12.25 -3.55
C CYS A 100 7.43 11.29 -3.89
N GLU A 101 8.05 10.72 -2.87
CA GLU A 101 9.03 9.64 -3.02
C GLU A 101 8.43 8.35 -2.46
N PHE A 102 8.35 7.31 -3.31
CA PHE A 102 7.91 5.99 -2.88
C PHE A 102 9.09 5.17 -2.38
N LEU A 103 9.01 4.74 -1.13
CA LEU A 103 10.01 3.92 -0.47
C LEU A 103 9.67 2.45 -0.57
N CYS A 104 10.70 1.63 -0.76
CA CYS A 104 10.53 0.18 -0.76
C CYS A 104 10.41 -0.37 0.66
N GLU A 105 9.56 -1.35 0.84
CA GLU A 105 9.37 -2.10 2.07
C GLU A 105 9.18 -3.61 1.76
N PRO A 106 9.17 -4.51 2.76
CA PRO A 106 8.81 -5.90 2.51
C PRO A 106 7.38 -6.02 1.96
N TYR A 107 7.20 -6.85 0.95
CA TYR A 107 5.91 -7.06 0.28
C TYR A 107 4.76 -7.37 1.25
N SER A 108 5.01 -8.30 2.18
CA SER A 108 4.02 -8.74 3.19
C SER A 108 4.06 -7.93 4.48
N HIS A 109 4.84 -6.86 4.54
CA HIS A 109 5.05 -6.05 5.75
C HIS A 109 5.52 -6.88 6.96
N GLY A 110 6.31 -7.91 6.68
CA GLY A 110 6.77 -8.87 7.68
C GLY A 110 8.10 -8.49 8.32
N LEU A 111 8.44 -9.22 9.39
CA LEU A 111 9.71 -9.07 10.11
C LEU A 111 10.83 -9.99 9.56
N SER A 112 10.79 -10.31 8.27
CA SER A 112 11.76 -11.18 7.62
C SER A 112 13.21 -10.71 7.78
N SER A 113 13.44 -9.40 7.88
CA SER A 113 14.76 -8.80 8.12
C SER A 113 15.43 -9.29 9.42
N LEU A 114 14.66 -9.74 10.41
CA LEU A 114 15.18 -10.25 11.68
C LEU A 114 15.52 -11.74 11.63
N ALA A 115 14.97 -12.48 10.67
CA ALA A 115 15.07 -13.93 10.62
C ALA A 115 15.89 -14.45 9.44
N ASN A 116 15.76 -13.84 8.27
CA ASN A 116 16.37 -14.33 7.04
C ASN A 116 16.57 -13.20 6.04
N GLU A 117 17.84 -12.87 5.77
CA GLU A 117 18.21 -11.78 4.83
C GLU A 117 17.76 -12.04 3.40
N ASP A 118 17.84 -13.28 2.93
CA ASP A 118 17.45 -13.63 1.56
C ASP A 118 15.94 -13.46 1.38
N CYS A 119 15.14 -13.92 2.35
CA CYS A 119 13.71 -13.73 2.36
C CYS A 119 13.35 -12.23 2.38
N PHE A 120 14.00 -11.44 3.20
CA PHE A 120 13.81 -9.99 3.23
C PHE A 120 14.11 -9.34 1.88
N ARG A 121 15.21 -9.74 1.24
CA ARG A 121 15.60 -9.23 -0.08
C ARG A 121 14.56 -9.57 -1.15
N GLU A 122 14.07 -10.81 -1.16
CA GLU A 122 13.01 -11.24 -2.10
C GLU A 122 11.72 -10.45 -1.90
N GLU A 123 11.30 -10.24 -0.66
CA GLU A 123 10.12 -9.45 -0.31
C GLU A 123 10.22 -8.00 -0.83
N VAL A 124 11.37 -7.35 -0.61
CA VAL A 124 11.61 -5.97 -1.07
C VAL A 124 11.65 -5.90 -2.60
N LEU A 125 12.31 -6.86 -3.27
CA LEU A 125 12.36 -6.90 -4.72
C LEU A 125 10.97 -7.12 -5.33
N ARG A 126 10.14 -7.98 -4.73
CA ARG A 126 8.78 -8.24 -5.17
C ARG A 126 7.91 -6.98 -5.07
N GLN A 127 7.95 -6.28 -3.96
CA GLN A 127 7.22 -5.03 -3.76
C GLN A 127 7.69 -3.95 -4.74
N ARG A 128 8.99 -3.81 -4.94
CA ARG A 128 9.56 -2.88 -5.91
C ARG A 128 9.08 -3.16 -7.34
N CYS A 129 9.07 -4.43 -7.77
CA CYS A 129 8.54 -4.79 -9.08
C CYS A 129 7.09 -4.37 -9.24
N LEU A 130 6.25 -4.57 -8.22
CA LEU A 130 4.84 -4.19 -8.27
C LEU A 130 4.65 -2.68 -8.40
N LEU A 131 5.38 -1.87 -7.64
CA LEU A 131 5.35 -0.41 -7.74
C LEU A 131 5.74 0.10 -9.14
N TYR A 132 6.75 -0.49 -9.76
CA TYR A 132 7.19 -0.07 -11.09
C TYR A 132 6.31 -0.59 -12.24
N THR A 133 5.59 -1.69 -12.05
CA THR A 133 4.68 -2.22 -13.08
C THR A 133 3.34 -1.50 -13.11
N SER A 134 2.87 -1.02 -11.98
CA SER A 134 1.69 -0.15 -11.93
C SER A 134 1.95 1.23 -12.56
N ASP A 135 3.20 1.70 -12.54
CA ASP A 135 3.60 2.97 -13.17
C ASP A 135 3.80 2.83 -14.70
N ALA A 136 4.09 1.63 -15.20
CA ALA A 136 4.36 1.36 -16.61
C ALA A 136 3.11 1.00 -17.45
N ALA A 137 1.95 0.89 -16.83
CA ALA A 137 0.70 0.55 -17.52
C ALA A 137 -0.03 1.75 -18.15
N ASP A 138 0.46 2.97 -17.91
CA ASP A 138 -0.13 4.24 -18.40
C ASP A 138 0.68 4.94 -19.51
N ASP A 139 1.67 4.25 -20.13
CA ASP A 139 2.39 4.75 -21.33
C ASP A 139 1.82 4.06 -22.65
#